data_60c6c30d76b9b940779800ce25953b9f
#
_entry.id   60c6c30d76b9b940779800ce25953b9f
#
_cell.length_a   1.000
_cell.length_b   1.000
_cell.length_c   1.000
_cell.angle_alpha   90.00
_cell.angle_beta   90.00
_cell.angle_gamma   90.00
#
_symmetry.space_group_name_H-M   'P 1'
#
loop_
_entity.id
_entity.type
_entity.pdbx_description
1 polymer ?
#
loop_
_entity_poly.entity_id
_entity_poly.type
_entity_poly.pdbx_seq_one_letter_code
_entity_poly.pdbx_strand_id
1 'polypeptide(L)'
;MLEPFLFESPVDLKFDRENLTKLSKYFDLNFLDSSFDQKILFFKNLQQLSQRSLGLAHNIQHHATSIISVQLCSSLTIKNRVLSQPYGQLIGCYSILKQSDTMTLTDNILNGQKRWLSNLDLADYAIIQIEKDQQPLLVYIDLHTVPHKVDFSFFTPIGMEISKPGSLLFDNQLIASECVLGVKGTQTFFQQSNFSSQCFLTNHYGLTKQLFLDIKQYAEKNKCGAEFEIKKLEIDVCTLDMMWHDNLDTIGETVLTHEFWNKRNTQYAFSKKTLINVIKLILELGVSYYTDAHSEFSQRFRDAITYSSHMHPLYRFGQDFYMIDLQN
;
A
#
# COMPACT_ATOMS: atom_id res chain seq x y z
N MET A 1 -6.61 16.89 -10.04
CA MET A 1 -5.91 16.10 -11.06
C MET A 1 -4.43 16.42 -10.96
N LEU A 2 -3.58 15.39 -10.93
CA LEU A 2 -2.13 15.57 -11.00
C LEU A 2 -1.82 16.28 -12.33
N GLU A 3 -1.14 17.41 -12.27
CA GLU A 3 -0.76 18.10 -13.50
C GLU A 3 0.22 17.22 -14.30
N PRO A 4 0.14 17.25 -15.65
CA PRO A 4 1.03 16.44 -16.50
C PRO A 4 2.51 16.68 -16.25
N PHE A 5 2.87 17.84 -15.70
CA PHE A 5 4.25 18.30 -15.47
C PHE A 5 5.01 17.57 -14.36
N LEU A 6 4.34 16.82 -13.49
CA LEU A 6 5.05 16.15 -12.38
C LEU A 6 5.82 14.91 -12.82
N PHE A 7 5.58 14.42 -14.04
CA PHE A 7 6.11 13.12 -14.46
C PHE A 7 6.47 13.16 -15.95
N GLU A 8 7.61 13.76 -16.26
CA GLU A 8 8.13 13.73 -17.64
C GLU A 8 8.50 12.29 -18.06
N SER A 9 8.94 11.45 -17.13
CA SER A 9 9.10 10.01 -17.34
C SER A 9 8.93 9.23 -16.03
N PRO A 10 8.11 8.16 -15.98
CA PRO A 10 8.02 7.28 -14.82
C PRO A 10 9.33 6.57 -14.44
N VAL A 11 10.20 6.39 -15.41
CA VAL A 11 11.50 5.72 -15.22
C VAL A 11 12.46 6.57 -14.37
N ASP A 12 12.29 7.90 -14.39
CA ASP A 12 13.14 8.84 -13.65
C ASP A 12 12.57 9.21 -12.27
N LEU A 13 11.38 8.71 -11.93
CA LEU A 13 10.77 9.00 -10.64
C LEU A 13 11.48 8.28 -9.50
N LYS A 14 12.23 9.04 -8.72
CA LYS A 14 12.80 8.58 -7.46
C LYS A 14 11.87 8.92 -6.31
N PHE A 15 11.71 7.99 -5.39
CA PHE A 15 11.10 8.29 -4.11
C PHE A 15 12.21 8.86 -3.20
N ASP A 16 12.23 10.17 -3.09
CA ASP A 16 13.11 10.92 -2.22
C ASP A 16 12.33 12.04 -1.50
N ARG A 17 12.98 12.72 -0.56
CA ARG A 17 12.33 13.78 0.23
C ARG A 17 11.86 14.94 -0.63
N GLU A 18 12.58 15.30 -1.68
CA GLU A 18 12.20 16.40 -2.57
C GLU A 18 10.93 16.08 -3.34
N ASN A 19 10.88 14.88 -3.96
CA ASN A 19 9.72 14.43 -4.71
C ASN A 19 8.52 14.19 -3.80
N LEU A 20 8.71 13.65 -2.60
CA LEU A 20 7.65 13.50 -1.63
C LEU A 20 7.05 14.86 -1.24
N THR A 21 7.88 15.88 -1.03
CA THR A 21 7.43 17.24 -0.75
C THR A 21 6.64 17.84 -1.91
N LYS A 22 7.06 17.59 -3.15
CA LYS A 22 6.30 17.99 -4.35
C LYS A 22 4.95 17.26 -4.44
N LEU A 23 4.96 15.96 -4.19
CA LEU A 23 3.76 15.12 -4.23
C LEU A 23 2.78 15.43 -3.08
N SER A 24 3.27 15.87 -1.93
CA SER A 24 2.43 16.18 -0.77
C SER A 24 1.35 17.24 -1.07
N LYS A 25 1.58 18.10 -2.06
CA LYS A 25 0.59 19.07 -2.55
C LYS A 25 -0.66 18.44 -3.17
N TYR A 26 -0.55 17.18 -3.61
CA TYR A 26 -1.63 16.44 -4.26
C TYR A 26 -2.24 15.37 -3.36
N PHE A 27 -1.62 15.13 -2.21
CA PHE A 27 -2.07 14.15 -1.24
C PHE A 27 -2.29 14.83 0.11
N ASP A 28 -3.55 15.09 0.43
CA ASP A 28 -3.90 15.58 1.77
C ASP A 28 -3.71 14.46 2.78
N LEU A 29 -2.60 14.53 3.50
CA LEU A 29 -2.24 13.53 4.51
C LEU A 29 -2.91 13.79 5.87
N ASN A 30 -3.60 14.92 6.04
CA ASN A 30 -4.51 15.15 7.18
C ASN A 30 -5.87 14.50 6.93
N PHE A 31 -5.85 13.26 6.47
CA PHE A 31 -6.98 12.54 5.92
C PHE A 31 -8.21 12.50 6.84
N LEU A 32 -8.03 12.43 8.16
CA LEU A 32 -9.16 12.35 9.10
C LEU A 32 -9.99 13.62 9.13
N ASP A 33 -9.32 14.77 9.08
CA ASP A 33 -9.97 16.09 9.17
C ASP A 33 -10.36 16.62 7.79
N SER A 34 -9.97 15.93 6.71
CA SER A 34 -10.27 16.33 5.34
C SER A 34 -11.75 16.15 5.00
N SER A 35 -12.25 17.02 4.13
CA SER A 35 -13.59 16.86 3.56
C SER A 35 -13.71 15.57 2.74
N PHE A 36 -14.95 15.11 2.53
CA PHE A 36 -15.20 13.93 1.71
C PHE A 36 -14.59 14.06 0.31
N ASP A 37 -14.72 15.23 -0.33
CA ASP A 37 -14.14 15.48 -1.66
C ASP A 37 -12.61 15.40 -1.66
N GLN A 38 -11.95 15.89 -0.61
CA GLN A 38 -10.50 15.78 -0.47
C GLN A 38 -10.06 14.33 -0.29
N LYS A 39 -10.82 13.53 0.45
CA LYS A 39 -10.58 12.08 0.58
C LYS A 39 -10.70 11.37 -0.75
N ILE A 40 -11.75 11.66 -1.53
CA ILE A 40 -11.90 11.14 -2.90
C ILE A 40 -10.72 11.57 -3.78
N LEU A 41 -10.31 12.83 -3.69
CA LEU A 41 -9.19 13.35 -4.49
C LEU A 41 -7.88 12.62 -4.18
N PHE A 42 -7.62 12.29 -2.91
CA PHE A 42 -6.48 11.48 -2.52
C PHE A 42 -6.44 10.14 -3.28
N PHE A 43 -7.55 9.39 -3.30
CA PHE A 43 -7.60 8.09 -3.98
C PHE A 43 -7.57 8.21 -5.49
N LYS A 44 -8.16 9.24 -6.08
CA LYS A 44 -8.04 9.53 -7.52
C LYS A 44 -6.60 9.82 -7.92
N ASN A 45 -5.90 10.62 -7.11
CA ASN A 45 -4.49 10.91 -7.35
C ASN A 45 -3.61 9.65 -7.16
N LEU A 46 -3.90 8.83 -6.16
CA LEU A 46 -3.19 7.55 -5.95
C LEU A 46 -3.40 6.59 -7.12
N GLN A 47 -4.61 6.52 -7.66
CA GLN A 47 -4.95 5.72 -8.84
C GLN A 47 -4.18 6.20 -10.08
N GLN A 48 -4.12 7.51 -10.33
CA GLN A 48 -3.35 8.07 -11.44
C GLN A 48 -1.84 7.83 -11.28
N LEU A 49 -1.33 7.93 -10.05
CA LEU A 49 0.07 7.64 -9.76
C LEU A 49 0.39 6.16 -10.00
N SER A 50 -0.48 5.24 -9.60
CA SER A 50 -0.28 3.80 -9.79
C SER A 50 -0.34 3.36 -11.26
N GLN A 51 -1.03 4.10 -12.12
CA GLN A 51 -0.98 3.90 -13.57
C GLN A 51 0.41 4.20 -14.15
N ARG A 52 1.13 5.14 -13.56
CA ARG A 52 2.44 5.57 -14.02
C ARG A 52 3.58 4.83 -13.32
N SER A 53 3.56 4.79 -12.01
CA SER A 53 4.57 4.14 -11.17
C SER A 53 3.92 3.52 -9.94
N LEU A 54 3.75 2.20 -9.99
CA LEU A 54 3.19 1.46 -8.86
C LEU A 54 4.09 1.53 -7.63
N GLY A 55 5.41 1.43 -7.81
CA GLY A 55 6.35 1.49 -6.70
C GLY A 55 6.25 2.82 -5.93
N LEU A 56 6.11 3.94 -6.64
CA LEU A 56 5.91 5.25 -6.02
C LEU A 56 4.54 5.37 -5.34
N ALA A 57 3.47 4.89 -5.99
CA ALA A 57 2.13 4.87 -5.40
C ALA A 57 2.09 4.03 -4.12
N HIS A 58 2.79 2.90 -4.11
CA HIS A 58 2.94 2.04 -2.94
C HIS A 58 3.68 2.76 -1.79
N ASN A 59 4.72 3.52 -2.12
CA ASN A 59 5.46 4.31 -1.14
C ASN A 59 4.61 5.42 -0.52
N ILE A 60 3.83 6.15 -1.33
CA ILE A 60 2.85 7.14 -0.83
C ILE A 60 1.81 6.47 0.05
N GLN A 61 1.29 5.30 -0.34
CA GLN A 61 0.36 4.52 0.46
C GLN A 61 0.93 4.19 1.85
N HIS A 62 2.17 3.67 1.93
CA HIS A 62 2.78 3.30 3.20
C HIS A 62 3.04 4.51 4.08
N HIS A 63 3.50 5.62 3.50
CA HIS A 63 3.67 6.88 4.22
C HIS A 63 2.33 7.40 4.75
N ALA A 64 1.30 7.48 3.91
CA ALA A 64 -0.04 7.90 4.33
C ALA A 64 -0.63 6.97 5.41
N THR A 65 -0.47 5.65 5.26
CA THR A 65 -0.93 4.68 6.26
C THR A 65 -0.24 4.87 7.61
N SER A 66 1.05 5.19 7.62
CA SER A 66 1.78 5.48 8.86
C SER A 66 1.26 6.75 9.54
N ILE A 67 0.96 7.82 8.79
CA ILE A 67 0.37 9.05 9.32
C ILE A 67 -1.03 8.79 9.90
N ILE A 68 -1.89 8.08 9.18
CA ILE A 68 -3.24 7.71 9.65
C ILE A 68 -3.15 6.88 10.94
N SER A 69 -2.19 5.95 11.02
CA SER A 69 -1.97 5.18 12.24
C SER A 69 -1.62 6.07 13.43
N VAL A 70 -0.78 7.09 13.21
CA VAL A 70 -0.44 8.09 14.25
C VAL A 70 -1.67 8.91 14.61
N GLN A 71 -2.43 9.39 13.63
CA GLN A 71 -3.64 10.20 13.88
C GLN A 71 -4.68 9.44 14.71
N LEU A 72 -4.90 8.17 14.41
CA LEU A 72 -5.94 7.37 15.06
C LEU A 72 -5.51 6.79 16.41
N CYS A 73 -4.29 6.28 16.50
CA CYS A 73 -3.90 5.36 17.55
C CYS A 73 -2.87 5.90 18.54
N SER A 74 -2.18 7.03 18.26
CA SER A 74 -1.06 7.44 19.11
C SER A 74 -1.43 8.44 20.20
N SER A 75 -0.52 8.56 21.19
CA SER A 75 -0.56 9.58 22.23
C SER A 75 -0.41 11.00 21.64
N LEU A 76 -0.79 12.02 22.42
CA LEU A 76 -0.63 13.41 21.99
C LEU A 76 0.83 13.77 21.73
N THR A 77 1.77 13.21 22.48
CA THR A 77 3.22 13.41 22.30
C THR A 77 3.67 12.98 20.91
N ILE A 78 3.31 11.75 20.49
CA ILE A 78 3.67 11.23 19.17
C ILE A 78 2.95 12.01 18.07
N LYS A 79 1.65 12.31 18.25
CA LYS A 79 0.89 13.16 17.31
C LYS A 79 1.57 14.49 17.08
N ASN A 80 1.92 15.20 18.14
CA ASN A 80 2.59 16.50 18.04
C ASN A 80 3.93 16.38 17.33
N ARG A 81 4.69 15.32 17.58
CA ARG A 81 5.98 15.09 16.92
C ARG A 81 5.83 14.88 15.41
N VAL A 82 4.90 14.03 14.99
CA VAL A 82 4.76 13.61 13.59
C VAL A 82 3.92 14.62 12.79
N LEU A 83 2.81 15.11 13.35
CA LEU A 83 1.83 15.90 12.61
C LEU A 83 2.10 17.41 12.63
N SER A 84 2.94 17.90 13.55
CA SER A 84 3.34 19.33 13.56
C SER A 84 4.36 19.68 12.48
N GLN A 85 4.97 18.69 11.87
CA GLN A 85 5.94 18.91 10.80
C GLN A 85 5.21 19.04 9.44
N PRO A 86 5.70 19.89 8.53
CA PRO A 86 5.20 19.91 7.16
C PRO A 86 5.28 18.53 6.53
N TYR A 87 4.27 18.17 5.73
CA TYR A 87 4.23 16.90 5.04
C TYR A 87 5.50 16.66 4.22
N GLY A 88 6.08 15.47 4.35
CA GLY A 88 7.32 15.09 3.67
C GLY A 88 8.60 15.41 4.42
N GLN A 89 8.55 16.12 5.56
CA GLN A 89 9.73 16.27 6.43
C GLN A 89 10.02 15.01 7.23
N LEU A 90 8.98 14.36 7.80
CA LEU A 90 9.13 13.07 8.46
C LEU A 90 8.46 11.98 7.60
N ILE A 91 9.25 11.07 7.10
CA ILE A 91 8.78 9.95 6.30
C ILE A 91 8.52 8.75 7.21
N GLY A 92 7.30 8.23 7.15
CA GLY A 92 6.93 7.00 7.85
C GLY A 92 6.96 5.80 6.94
N CYS A 93 7.41 4.66 7.46
CA CYS A 93 7.15 3.35 6.88
C CYS A 93 6.10 2.59 7.70
N TYR A 94 5.42 1.67 7.04
CA TYR A 94 4.38 0.86 7.65
C TYR A 94 4.55 -0.60 7.29
N SER A 95 4.35 -1.49 8.25
CA SER A 95 4.37 -2.93 8.00
C SER A 95 3.41 -3.68 8.92
N ILE A 96 2.63 -4.55 8.32
CA ILE A 96 1.71 -5.46 9.02
C ILE A 96 2.42 -6.71 9.49
N LEU A 97 1.79 -7.42 10.45
CA LEU A 97 2.26 -8.72 10.93
C LEU A 97 2.29 -9.75 9.80
N LYS A 98 3.39 -10.48 9.68
CA LYS A 98 3.56 -11.61 8.75
C LYS A 98 4.10 -12.83 9.49
N GLN A 99 3.83 -14.03 8.98
CA GLN A 99 4.34 -15.29 9.58
C GLN A 99 5.86 -15.37 9.63
N SER A 100 6.54 -14.64 8.74
CA SER A 100 8.01 -14.60 8.71
C SER A 100 8.62 -13.64 9.74
N ASP A 101 7.80 -12.88 10.45
CA ASP A 101 8.28 -11.93 11.46
C ASP A 101 8.59 -12.71 12.75
N THR A 102 9.72 -12.37 13.37
CA THR A 102 10.14 -12.92 14.67
C THR A 102 10.10 -11.89 15.78
N MET A 103 9.49 -10.74 15.51
CA MET A 103 9.49 -9.61 16.41
C MET A 103 8.56 -9.84 17.60
N THR A 104 9.07 -9.56 18.79
CA THR A 104 8.36 -9.66 20.06
C THR A 104 8.47 -8.36 20.85
N LEU A 105 7.48 -8.11 21.71
CA LEU A 105 7.49 -7.02 22.70
C LEU A 105 7.11 -7.57 24.06
N THR A 106 8.09 -7.59 24.99
CA THR A 106 7.91 -8.03 26.37
C THR A 106 8.46 -6.95 27.29
N ASP A 107 7.67 -6.49 28.26
CA ASP A 107 8.06 -5.42 29.20
C ASP A 107 8.66 -4.18 28.53
N ASN A 108 8.06 -3.76 27.40
CA ASN A 108 8.54 -2.69 26.52
C ASN A 108 9.93 -2.95 25.88
N ILE A 109 10.43 -4.16 25.95
CA ILE A 109 11.66 -4.56 25.25
C ILE A 109 11.27 -5.15 23.91
N LEU A 110 11.74 -4.50 22.84
CA LEU A 110 11.54 -4.91 21.46
C LEU A 110 12.72 -5.78 21.02
N ASN A 111 12.43 -6.97 20.51
CA ASN A 111 13.44 -7.91 20.06
C ASN A 111 12.99 -8.65 18.80
N GLY A 112 13.94 -9.01 17.91
CA GLY A 112 13.68 -9.79 16.71
C GLY A 112 13.66 -8.98 15.42
N GLN A 113 13.14 -9.56 14.34
CA GLN A 113 13.19 -9.03 13.00
C GLN A 113 11.78 -8.75 12.43
N LYS A 114 11.63 -7.56 11.88
CA LYS A 114 10.47 -7.15 11.09
C LYS A 114 10.85 -6.98 9.64
N ARG A 115 10.16 -7.66 8.74
CA ARG A 115 10.42 -7.63 7.29
C ARG A 115 9.35 -6.84 6.54
N TRP A 116 9.63 -6.54 5.28
CA TRP A 116 8.69 -5.94 4.33
C TRP A 116 8.26 -4.51 4.72
N LEU A 117 9.24 -3.68 5.09
CA LEU A 117 9.02 -2.26 5.30
C LEU A 117 9.41 -1.51 4.01
N SER A 118 8.43 -0.97 3.33
CA SER A 118 8.66 -0.05 2.20
C SER A 118 9.08 1.32 2.72
N ASN A 119 9.83 2.10 1.93
CA ASN A 119 10.40 3.41 2.28
C ASN A 119 11.48 3.39 3.36
N LEU A 120 11.99 2.23 3.75
CA LEU A 120 12.86 2.12 4.91
C LEU A 120 14.18 2.90 4.76
N ASP A 121 14.66 3.07 3.54
CA ASP A 121 15.86 3.86 3.23
C ASP A 121 15.71 5.37 3.49
N LEU A 122 14.47 5.86 3.51
CA LEU A 122 14.15 7.28 3.75
C LEU A 122 13.39 7.51 5.05
N ALA A 123 12.97 6.44 5.73
CA ALA A 123 12.07 6.54 6.86
C ALA A 123 12.73 7.17 8.09
N ASP A 124 12.03 8.09 8.72
CA ASP A 124 12.37 8.68 10.01
C ASP A 124 11.73 7.91 11.17
N TYR A 125 10.59 7.27 10.89
CA TYR A 125 9.89 6.44 11.87
C TYR A 125 9.22 5.25 11.19
N ALA A 126 8.95 4.23 11.97
CA ALA A 126 8.21 3.05 11.54
C ALA A 126 6.96 2.85 12.40
N ILE A 127 5.85 2.52 11.74
CA ILE A 127 4.67 1.94 12.39
C ILE A 127 4.65 0.47 12.02
N ILE A 128 4.85 -0.39 12.99
CA ILE A 128 4.91 -1.82 12.77
C ILE A 128 3.82 -2.54 13.55
N GLN A 129 3.21 -3.52 12.90
CA GLN A 129 2.32 -4.44 13.59
C GLN A 129 3.13 -5.62 14.11
N ILE A 130 3.00 -5.89 15.40
CA ILE A 130 3.59 -7.04 16.08
C ILE A 130 2.49 -7.80 16.83
N GLU A 131 2.82 -9.00 17.31
CA GLU A 131 1.93 -9.78 18.17
C GLU A 131 2.39 -9.71 19.62
N LYS A 132 1.45 -9.45 20.53
CA LYS A 132 1.63 -9.56 21.97
C LYS A 132 0.42 -10.27 22.56
N ASP A 133 0.66 -11.34 23.33
CA ASP A 133 -0.39 -12.12 23.97
C ASP A 133 -1.48 -12.61 22.99
N GLN A 134 -1.05 -13.05 21.80
CA GLN A 134 -1.91 -13.46 20.67
C GLN A 134 -2.78 -12.32 20.10
N GLN A 135 -2.50 -11.07 20.48
CA GLN A 135 -3.18 -9.89 19.99
C GLN A 135 -2.24 -9.05 19.13
N PRO A 136 -2.59 -8.72 17.89
CA PRO A 136 -1.81 -7.78 17.10
C PRO A 136 -1.97 -6.37 17.67
N LEU A 137 -0.87 -5.66 17.78
CA LEU A 137 -0.81 -4.27 18.21
C LEU A 137 0.10 -3.46 17.28
N LEU A 138 -0.09 -2.15 17.26
CA LEU A 138 0.76 -1.22 16.52
C LEU A 138 1.81 -0.61 17.46
N VAL A 139 3.04 -0.53 16.97
CA VAL A 139 4.16 0.09 17.67
C VAL A 139 4.75 1.18 16.80
N TYR A 140 4.94 2.35 17.40
CA TYR A 140 5.71 3.46 16.83
C TYR A 140 7.18 3.29 17.18
N ILE A 141 8.06 3.44 16.21
CA ILE A 141 9.51 3.37 16.41
C ILE A 141 10.14 4.60 15.75
N ASP A 142 10.80 5.40 16.53
CA ASP A 142 11.64 6.48 16.04
C ASP A 142 12.98 5.89 15.60
N LEU A 143 13.22 5.89 14.29
CA LEU A 143 14.41 5.29 13.70
C LEU A 143 15.69 6.10 13.94
N HIS A 144 15.58 7.34 14.44
CA HIS A 144 16.74 8.15 14.82
C HIS A 144 17.22 7.86 16.24
N THR A 145 16.33 7.41 17.13
CA THR A 145 16.63 7.26 18.56
C THR A 145 16.66 5.82 19.03
N VAL A 146 15.90 4.90 18.40
CA VAL A 146 15.87 3.49 18.77
C VAL A 146 16.94 2.74 17.97
N PRO A 147 17.96 2.15 18.63
CA PRO A 147 18.99 1.39 17.93
C PRO A 147 18.42 0.21 17.15
N HIS A 148 18.83 0.06 15.90
CA HIS A 148 18.37 -1.00 15.01
C HIS A 148 19.41 -1.30 13.93
N LYS A 149 19.25 -2.44 13.25
CA LYS A 149 19.97 -2.77 12.03
C LYS A 149 19.00 -2.85 10.87
N VAL A 150 19.42 -2.35 9.72
CA VAL A 150 18.64 -2.40 8.46
C VAL A 150 19.27 -3.45 7.55
N ASP A 151 18.42 -4.27 6.92
CA ASP A 151 18.85 -5.22 5.90
C ASP A 151 17.94 -5.12 4.67
N PHE A 152 18.51 -4.78 3.52
CA PHE A 152 17.86 -4.74 2.21
C PHE A 152 18.14 -5.98 1.36
N SER A 153 19.02 -6.88 1.83
CA SER A 153 19.48 -8.03 1.04
C SER A 153 18.52 -9.21 1.04
N PHE A 154 17.55 -9.24 1.96
CA PHE A 154 16.66 -10.40 2.15
C PHE A 154 15.68 -10.60 0.97
N PHE A 155 15.47 -9.58 0.13
CA PHE A 155 14.53 -9.63 -0.97
C PHE A 155 14.94 -8.68 -2.10
N THR A 156 15.09 -9.24 -3.30
CA THR A 156 15.34 -8.46 -4.51
C THR A 156 14.15 -8.65 -5.46
N PRO A 157 13.20 -7.71 -5.51
CA PRO A 157 12.03 -7.83 -6.37
C PRO A 157 12.40 -7.68 -7.85
N ILE A 158 11.63 -8.34 -8.72
CA ILE A 158 11.74 -8.16 -10.18
C ILE A 158 11.22 -6.77 -10.59
N GLY A 159 10.21 -6.27 -9.89
CA GLY A 159 9.61 -4.94 -10.06
C GLY A 159 9.44 -4.25 -8.72
N MET A 160 8.85 -3.04 -8.74
CA MET A 160 8.68 -2.20 -7.56
C MET A 160 10.00 -1.82 -6.88
N GLU A 161 11.08 -1.70 -7.63
CA GLU A 161 12.42 -1.39 -7.12
C GLU A 161 12.44 -0.09 -6.32
N ILE A 162 11.63 0.91 -6.72
CA ILE A 162 11.46 2.18 -6.00
C ILE A 162 10.95 1.99 -4.58
N SER A 163 10.19 0.92 -4.30
CA SER A 163 9.64 0.68 -2.97
C SER A 163 10.68 0.28 -1.93
N LYS A 164 11.85 -0.17 -2.37
CA LYS A 164 12.99 -0.57 -1.55
C LYS A 164 12.58 -1.26 -0.25
N PRO A 165 11.95 -2.44 -0.33
CA PRO A 165 11.51 -3.16 0.86
C PRO A 165 12.72 -3.61 1.67
N GLY A 166 12.74 -3.23 2.94
CA GLY A 166 13.80 -3.59 3.88
C GLY A 166 13.28 -4.37 5.09
N SER A 167 14.20 -4.76 5.95
CA SER A 167 13.90 -5.31 7.26
C SER A 167 14.59 -4.52 8.38
N LEU A 168 13.93 -4.48 9.54
CA LEU A 168 14.47 -3.95 10.79
C LEU A 168 14.76 -5.09 11.74
N LEU A 169 15.96 -5.08 12.32
CA LEU A 169 16.37 -6.00 13.38
C LEU A 169 16.65 -5.22 14.65
N PHE A 170 15.98 -5.63 15.72
CA PHE A 170 16.16 -5.09 17.06
C PHE A 170 16.77 -6.15 17.98
N ASP A 171 17.69 -5.73 18.83
CA ASP A 171 18.34 -6.57 19.82
C ASP A 171 18.10 -5.97 21.21
N ASN A 172 17.05 -6.44 21.87
CA ASN A 172 16.65 -6.04 23.23
C ASN A 172 16.53 -4.51 23.42
N GLN A 173 15.83 -3.82 22.51
CA GLN A 173 15.69 -2.38 22.57
C GLN A 173 14.50 -1.97 23.44
N LEU A 174 14.79 -1.15 24.47
CA LEU A 174 13.73 -0.55 25.29
C LEU A 174 13.01 0.55 24.50
N ILE A 175 11.68 0.49 24.44
CA ILE A 175 10.84 1.53 23.90
C ILE A 175 9.96 2.12 25.00
N ALA A 176 9.59 3.40 24.87
CA ALA A 176 8.66 4.02 25.78
C ALA A 176 7.26 3.38 25.69
N SER A 177 6.54 3.26 26.79
CA SER A 177 5.19 2.68 26.80
C SER A 177 4.22 3.41 25.89
N GLU A 178 4.38 4.72 25.72
CA GLU A 178 3.60 5.55 24.80
C GLU A 178 3.80 5.19 23.31
N CYS A 179 4.87 4.46 22.99
CA CYS A 179 5.13 3.96 21.64
C CYS A 179 4.24 2.76 21.26
N VAL A 180 3.55 2.15 22.21
CA VAL A 180 2.50 1.15 21.96
C VAL A 180 1.21 1.90 21.60
N LEU A 181 0.85 1.92 20.32
CA LEU A 181 -0.17 2.82 19.80
C LEU A 181 -1.59 2.29 19.96
N GLY A 182 -1.82 1.04 19.69
CA GLY A 182 -3.17 0.53 19.69
C GLY A 182 -3.24 -0.99 19.55
N VAL A 183 -4.29 -1.53 20.11
CA VAL A 183 -4.58 -2.97 20.11
C VAL A 183 -5.65 -3.26 19.07
N LYS A 184 -5.51 -4.38 18.38
CA LYS A 184 -6.54 -4.90 17.47
C LYS A 184 -7.88 -5.03 18.20
N GLY A 185 -8.98 -4.83 17.48
CA GLY A 185 -10.33 -4.86 18.03
C GLY A 185 -10.86 -3.47 18.39
N THR A 186 -10.02 -2.44 18.37
CA THR A 186 -10.49 -1.07 18.52
C THR A 186 -11.01 -0.52 17.20
N GLN A 187 -12.01 0.36 17.28
CA GLN A 187 -12.57 1.05 16.11
C GLN A 187 -11.49 1.78 15.30
N THR A 188 -10.51 2.39 15.97
CA THR A 188 -9.39 3.09 15.34
C THR A 188 -8.49 2.16 14.54
N PHE A 189 -8.25 0.95 15.01
CA PHE A 189 -7.49 -0.06 14.28
C PHE A 189 -8.21 -0.47 12.99
N PHE A 190 -9.54 -0.64 13.04
CA PHE A 190 -10.33 -0.98 11.86
C PHE A 190 -10.39 0.16 10.84
N GLN A 191 -10.51 1.41 11.29
CA GLN A 191 -10.45 2.58 10.39
C GLN A 191 -9.10 2.67 9.65
N GLN A 192 -8.01 2.46 10.36
CA GLN A 192 -6.67 2.41 9.77
C GLN A 192 -6.55 1.28 8.74
N SER A 193 -7.04 0.08 9.07
CA SER A 193 -7.02 -1.07 8.18
C SER A 193 -7.89 -0.86 6.94
N ASN A 194 -9.05 -0.19 7.07
CA ASN A 194 -9.91 0.18 5.95
C ASN A 194 -9.17 1.12 5.00
N PHE A 195 -8.55 2.19 5.52
CA PHE A 195 -7.77 3.11 4.70
C PHE A 195 -6.66 2.37 3.93
N SER A 196 -5.85 1.56 4.62
CA SER A 196 -4.79 0.79 4.00
C SER A 196 -5.31 -0.13 2.90
N SER A 197 -6.43 -0.83 3.15
CA SER A 197 -7.04 -1.73 2.17
C SER A 197 -7.54 -1.00 0.94
N GLN A 198 -8.13 0.18 1.13
CA GLN A 198 -8.58 1.04 0.03
C GLN A 198 -7.42 1.51 -0.83
N CYS A 199 -6.29 1.88 -0.23
CA CYS A 199 -5.08 2.23 -0.97
C CYS A 199 -4.59 1.05 -1.84
N PHE A 200 -4.59 -0.17 -1.29
CA PHE A 200 -4.19 -1.36 -2.05
C PHE A 200 -5.11 -1.63 -3.23
N LEU A 201 -6.42 -1.56 -3.06
CA LEU A 201 -7.38 -1.71 -4.16
C LEU A 201 -7.19 -0.65 -5.23
N THR A 202 -6.94 0.59 -4.81
CA THR A 202 -6.68 1.71 -5.72
C THR A 202 -5.42 1.47 -6.56
N ASN A 203 -4.35 0.99 -5.93
CA ASN A 203 -3.10 0.66 -6.62
C ASN A 203 -3.29 -0.50 -7.60
N HIS A 204 -4.00 -1.57 -7.21
CA HIS A 204 -4.33 -2.67 -8.09
C HIS A 204 -5.14 -2.21 -9.30
N TYR A 205 -6.17 -1.41 -9.05
CA TYR A 205 -7.04 -0.89 -10.10
C TYR A 205 -6.27 -0.02 -11.10
N GLY A 206 -5.49 0.95 -10.61
CA GLY A 206 -4.73 1.85 -11.47
C GLY A 206 -3.74 1.09 -12.37
N LEU A 207 -2.95 0.19 -11.79
CA LEU A 207 -2.00 -0.64 -12.53
C LEU A 207 -2.71 -1.52 -13.58
N THR A 208 -3.77 -2.23 -13.17
CA THR A 208 -4.53 -3.15 -14.05
C THR A 208 -5.13 -2.40 -15.21
N LYS A 209 -5.73 -1.23 -14.96
CA LYS A 209 -6.32 -0.37 -16.00
C LYS A 209 -5.28 0.08 -17.02
N GLN A 210 -4.10 0.53 -16.56
CA GLN A 210 -3.07 0.99 -17.48
C GLN A 210 -2.49 -0.16 -18.31
N LEU A 211 -2.17 -1.28 -17.70
CA LEU A 211 -1.68 -2.45 -18.45
C LEU A 211 -2.71 -2.94 -19.47
N PHE A 212 -4.00 -2.93 -19.12
CA PHE A 212 -5.06 -3.27 -20.07
C PHE A 212 -5.08 -2.30 -21.27
N LEU A 213 -4.96 -1.00 -21.02
CA LEU A 213 -4.91 0.00 -22.09
C LEU A 213 -3.68 -0.20 -23.00
N ASP A 214 -2.53 -0.47 -22.40
CA ASP A 214 -1.29 -0.75 -23.14
C ASP A 214 -1.45 -1.99 -24.05
N ILE A 215 -2.06 -3.07 -23.56
CA ILE A 215 -2.32 -4.29 -24.35
C ILE A 215 -3.30 -4.02 -25.47
N LYS A 216 -4.40 -3.34 -25.19
CA LYS A 216 -5.43 -3.01 -26.17
C LYS A 216 -4.82 -2.24 -27.33
N GLN A 217 -4.06 -1.20 -27.02
CA GLN A 217 -3.35 -0.40 -28.03
C GLN A 217 -2.35 -1.25 -28.83
N TYR A 218 -1.60 -2.13 -28.14
CA TYR A 218 -0.66 -3.04 -28.81
C TYR A 218 -1.34 -4.00 -29.77
N ALA A 219 -2.41 -4.64 -29.34
CA ALA A 219 -3.15 -5.62 -30.16
C ALA A 219 -3.80 -4.98 -31.37
N GLU A 220 -4.38 -3.78 -31.23
CA GLU A 220 -4.95 -2.99 -32.34
C GLU A 220 -3.87 -2.62 -33.35
N LYS A 221 -2.72 -2.11 -32.90
CA LYS A 221 -1.59 -1.71 -33.75
C LYS A 221 -1.01 -2.89 -34.54
N ASN A 222 -0.91 -4.06 -33.90
CA ASN A 222 -0.21 -5.22 -34.47
C ASN A 222 -1.17 -6.26 -35.07
N LYS A 223 -2.50 -6.02 -35.03
CA LYS A 223 -3.54 -6.93 -35.54
C LYS A 223 -3.37 -8.36 -35.02
N CYS A 224 -3.20 -8.51 -33.70
CA CYS A 224 -2.83 -9.79 -33.06
C CYS A 224 -3.95 -10.85 -33.05
N GLY A 225 -5.17 -10.56 -33.51
CA GLY A 225 -6.30 -11.51 -33.51
C GLY A 225 -6.83 -11.85 -32.10
N ALA A 226 -6.57 -11.01 -31.09
CA ALA A 226 -6.94 -11.22 -29.68
C ALA A 226 -8.19 -10.42 -29.27
N GLU A 227 -9.06 -10.09 -30.22
CA GLU A 227 -10.21 -9.20 -29.98
C GLU A 227 -11.19 -9.78 -28.95
N PHE A 228 -11.34 -11.11 -28.94
CA PHE A 228 -12.25 -11.78 -28.01
C PHE A 228 -11.71 -11.70 -26.57
N GLU A 229 -10.43 -12.03 -26.36
CA GLU A 229 -9.75 -11.99 -25.08
C GLU A 229 -9.71 -10.57 -24.52
N ILE A 230 -9.47 -9.58 -25.38
CA ILE A 230 -9.49 -8.15 -25.02
C ILE A 230 -10.88 -7.72 -24.56
N LYS A 231 -11.94 -8.08 -25.31
CA LYS A 231 -13.31 -7.74 -24.91
C LYS A 231 -13.70 -8.38 -23.58
N LYS A 232 -13.27 -9.61 -23.34
CA LYS A 232 -13.50 -10.27 -22.05
C LYS A 232 -12.81 -9.54 -20.90
N LEU A 233 -11.55 -9.16 -21.07
CA LEU A 233 -10.82 -8.37 -20.08
C LEU A 233 -11.40 -6.97 -19.91
N GLU A 234 -11.91 -6.35 -20.96
CA GLU A 234 -12.58 -5.06 -20.89
C GLU A 234 -13.78 -5.09 -19.92
N ILE A 235 -14.56 -6.17 -19.95
CA ILE A 235 -15.66 -6.39 -18.99
C ILE A 235 -15.12 -6.47 -17.56
N ASP A 236 -14.05 -7.25 -17.34
CA ASP A 236 -13.45 -7.39 -16.01
C ASP A 236 -12.90 -6.04 -15.50
N VAL A 237 -12.24 -5.27 -16.36
CA VAL A 237 -11.69 -3.94 -16.01
C VAL A 237 -12.81 -2.92 -15.76
N CYS A 238 -13.89 -2.93 -16.55
CA CYS A 238 -15.06 -2.09 -16.30
C CYS A 238 -15.74 -2.45 -14.97
N THR A 239 -15.84 -3.75 -14.65
CA THR A 239 -16.37 -4.21 -13.37
C THR A 239 -15.50 -3.73 -12.21
N LEU A 240 -14.18 -3.78 -12.38
CA LEU A 240 -13.23 -3.29 -11.39
C LEU A 240 -13.34 -1.76 -11.21
N ASP A 241 -13.58 -1.02 -12.28
CA ASP A 241 -13.84 0.43 -12.25
C ASP A 241 -15.09 0.76 -11.42
N MET A 242 -16.19 0.04 -11.65
CA MET A 242 -17.42 0.18 -10.87
C MET A 242 -17.19 -0.12 -9.39
N MET A 243 -16.49 -1.23 -9.08
CA MET A 243 -16.17 -1.61 -7.71
C MET A 243 -15.31 -0.56 -7.01
N TRP A 244 -14.36 0.03 -7.73
CA TRP A 244 -13.50 1.09 -7.19
C TRP A 244 -14.29 2.35 -6.87
N HIS A 245 -15.20 2.79 -7.76
CA HIS A 245 -16.08 3.93 -7.51
C HIS A 245 -17.00 3.69 -6.33
N ASP A 246 -17.64 2.52 -6.24
CA ASP A 246 -18.49 2.13 -5.11
C ASP A 246 -17.72 2.14 -3.77
N ASN A 247 -16.42 1.84 -3.79
CA ASN A 247 -15.57 1.95 -2.62
C ASN A 247 -15.25 3.39 -2.22
N LEU A 248 -15.20 4.32 -3.16
CA LEU A 248 -15.00 5.74 -2.84
C LEU A 248 -16.15 6.29 -2.02
N ASP A 249 -17.37 5.82 -2.25
CA ASP A 249 -18.56 6.25 -1.50
C ASP A 249 -18.52 5.81 -0.03
N THR A 250 -17.72 4.78 0.29
CA THR A 250 -17.59 4.22 1.65
C THR A 250 -16.35 4.73 2.43
N ILE A 251 -15.61 5.68 1.88
CA ILE A 251 -14.36 6.19 2.52
C ILE A 251 -14.60 6.83 3.89
N GLY A 252 -15.78 7.41 4.12
CA GLY A 252 -16.14 8.04 5.38
C GLY A 252 -16.77 7.12 6.43
N GLU A 253 -17.02 5.84 6.10
CA GLU A 253 -17.66 4.92 7.02
C GLU A 253 -16.79 4.66 8.25
N THR A 254 -17.38 4.89 9.41
CA THR A 254 -16.74 4.68 10.71
C THR A 254 -17.12 3.35 11.36
N VAL A 255 -18.23 2.77 10.95
CA VAL A 255 -18.71 1.46 11.45
C VAL A 255 -18.44 0.41 10.38
N LEU A 256 -17.49 -0.48 10.65
CA LEU A 256 -17.06 -1.51 9.71
C LEU A 256 -17.66 -2.85 10.12
N THR A 257 -18.71 -3.26 9.42
CA THR A 257 -19.42 -4.51 9.66
C THR A 257 -18.69 -5.71 9.04
N HIS A 258 -19.07 -6.92 9.44
CA HIS A 258 -18.61 -8.15 8.83
C HIS A 258 -18.95 -8.20 7.31
N GLU A 259 -20.15 -7.73 6.93
CA GLU A 259 -20.56 -7.64 5.53
C GLU A 259 -19.64 -6.71 4.72
N PHE A 260 -19.26 -5.56 5.30
CA PHE A 260 -18.30 -4.65 4.72
C PHE A 260 -16.96 -5.35 4.40
N TRP A 261 -16.42 -6.11 5.36
CA TRP A 261 -15.15 -6.82 5.15
C TRP A 261 -15.25 -7.94 4.13
N ASN A 262 -16.37 -8.68 4.09
CA ASN A 262 -16.61 -9.70 3.07
C ASN A 262 -16.67 -9.08 1.67
N LYS A 263 -17.37 -7.95 1.51
CA LYS A 263 -17.41 -7.19 0.27
C LYS A 263 -15.98 -6.77 -0.14
N ARG A 264 -15.21 -6.24 0.77
CA ARG A 264 -13.84 -5.80 0.54
C ARG A 264 -12.92 -6.95 0.11
N ASN A 265 -13.02 -8.09 0.78
CA ASN A 265 -12.26 -9.29 0.42
C ASN A 265 -12.61 -9.81 -0.98
N THR A 266 -13.90 -9.80 -1.34
CA THR A 266 -14.38 -10.20 -2.66
C THR A 266 -13.83 -9.28 -3.75
N GLN A 267 -13.88 -7.98 -3.53
CA GLN A 267 -13.35 -6.97 -4.45
C GLN A 267 -11.84 -7.13 -4.64
N TYR A 268 -11.12 -7.40 -3.56
CA TYR A 268 -9.68 -7.63 -3.64
C TYR A 268 -9.34 -8.91 -4.42
N ALA A 269 -10.05 -10.01 -4.16
CA ALA A 269 -9.86 -11.26 -4.89
C ALA A 269 -10.15 -11.09 -6.39
N PHE A 270 -11.21 -10.36 -6.74
CA PHE A 270 -11.54 -10.02 -8.12
C PHE A 270 -10.46 -9.15 -8.76
N SER A 271 -10.02 -8.11 -8.08
CA SER A 271 -8.95 -7.21 -8.56
C SER A 271 -7.66 -7.96 -8.85
N LYS A 272 -7.24 -8.85 -7.93
CA LYS A 272 -6.05 -9.69 -8.11
C LYS A 272 -6.21 -10.65 -9.30
N LYS A 273 -7.38 -11.29 -9.45
CA LYS A 273 -7.68 -12.19 -10.57
C LYS A 273 -7.61 -11.44 -11.90
N THR A 274 -8.20 -10.24 -11.97
CA THR A 274 -8.18 -9.41 -13.18
C THR A 274 -6.75 -9.03 -13.56
N LEU A 275 -5.93 -8.60 -12.60
CA LEU A 275 -4.52 -8.30 -12.85
C LEU A 275 -3.76 -9.53 -13.39
N ILE A 276 -3.98 -10.71 -12.81
CA ILE A 276 -3.35 -11.96 -13.28
C ILE A 276 -3.81 -12.29 -14.70
N ASN A 277 -5.08 -12.09 -15.04
CA ASN A 277 -5.58 -12.31 -16.39
C ASN A 277 -4.95 -11.34 -17.40
N VAL A 278 -4.74 -10.09 -17.02
CA VAL A 278 -4.02 -9.11 -17.84
C VAL A 278 -2.58 -9.55 -18.06
N ILE A 279 -1.86 -9.93 -17.00
CA ILE A 279 -0.48 -10.47 -17.09
C ILE A 279 -0.43 -11.67 -18.02
N LYS A 280 -1.38 -12.60 -17.89
CA LYS A 280 -1.45 -13.81 -18.74
C LYS A 280 -1.60 -13.46 -20.21
N LEU A 281 -2.52 -12.55 -20.56
CA LEU A 281 -2.70 -12.13 -21.95
C LEU A 281 -1.44 -11.45 -22.49
N ILE A 282 -0.75 -10.63 -21.68
CA ILE A 282 0.53 -10.04 -22.04
C ILE A 282 1.54 -11.13 -22.47
N LEU A 283 1.65 -12.20 -21.69
CA LEU A 283 2.57 -13.31 -21.99
C LEU A 283 2.13 -14.11 -23.22
N GLU A 284 0.84 -14.34 -23.41
CA GLU A 284 0.27 -15.06 -24.54
C GLU A 284 0.46 -14.32 -25.88
N LEU A 285 0.42 -12.99 -25.84
CA LEU A 285 0.71 -12.18 -27.03
C LEU A 285 2.18 -12.19 -27.47
N GLY A 286 3.04 -12.82 -26.72
CA GLY A 286 4.37 -13.28 -27.14
C GLY A 286 5.34 -12.18 -27.56
N VAL A 287 5.60 -11.18 -26.73
CA VAL A 287 6.09 -9.92 -27.26
C VAL A 287 7.55 -9.65 -26.96
N SER A 288 8.34 -9.47 -28.01
CA SER A 288 9.64 -8.79 -28.00
C SER A 288 9.59 -7.37 -27.36
N TYR A 289 8.40 -6.82 -27.23
CA TYR A 289 8.08 -5.57 -26.56
C TYR A 289 8.46 -5.55 -25.07
N TYR A 290 8.53 -6.72 -24.43
CA TYR A 290 8.90 -6.87 -23.02
C TYR A 290 10.41 -6.97 -22.79
N THR A 291 11.17 -7.08 -23.87
CA THR A 291 12.65 -7.20 -23.79
C THR A 291 13.34 -5.86 -23.63
N ASP A 292 12.67 -4.75 -23.94
CA ASP A 292 13.19 -3.41 -23.63
C ASP A 292 12.97 -3.10 -22.13
N ALA A 293 14.01 -3.37 -21.34
CA ALA A 293 14.01 -3.17 -19.90
C ALA A 293 13.76 -1.71 -19.48
N HIS A 294 13.93 -0.76 -20.39
CA HIS A 294 13.81 0.68 -20.12
C HIS A 294 12.47 1.27 -20.51
N SER A 295 11.58 0.51 -21.14
CA SER A 295 10.24 1.02 -21.47
C SER A 295 9.36 1.12 -20.22
N GLU A 296 8.48 2.11 -20.20
CA GLU A 296 7.47 2.27 -19.13
C GLU A 296 6.57 1.05 -19.02
N PHE A 297 6.24 0.42 -20.14
CA PHE A 297 5.46 -0.79 -20.17
C PHE A 297 6.18 -1.94 -19.46
N SER A 298 7.46 -2.16 -19.76
CA SER A 298 8.27 -3.20 -19.12
C SER A 298 8.38 -2.97 -17.62
N GLN A 299 8.51 -1.72 -17.18
CA GLN A 299 8.52 -1.41 -15.75
C GLN A 299 7.17 -1.76 -15.11
N ARG A 300 6.05 -1.31 -15.69
CA ARG A 300 4.70 -1.63 -15.20
C ARG A 300 4.44 -3.13 -15.17
N PHE A 301 4.90 -3.85 -16.17
CA PHE A 301 4.76 -5.30 -16.23
C PHE A 301 5.55 -6.02 -15.11
N ARG A 302 6.80 -5.63 -14.88
CA ARG A 302 7.59 -6.16 -13.76
C ARG A 302 6.95 -5.83 -12.40
N ASP A 303 6.47 -4.60 -12.24
CA ASP A 303 5.74 -4.17 -11.06
C ASP A 303 4.49 -5.02 -10.83
N ALA A 304 3.74 -5.34 -11.90
CA ALA A 304 2.56 -6.18 -11.84
C ALA A 304 2.87 -7.61 -11.40
N ILE A 305 3.93 -8.21 -11.92
CA ILE A 305 4.37 -9.55 -11.50
C ILE A 305 4.69 -9.56 -10.01
N THR A 306 5.46 -8.58 -9.54
CA THR A 306 5.83 -8.45 -8.13
C THR A 306 4.59 -8.22 -7.27
N TYR A 307 3.70 -7.32 -7.66
CA TYR A 307 2.53 -6.94 -6.88
C TYR A 307 1.44 -8.03 -6.86
N SER A 308 1.27 -8.76 -7.96
CA SER A 308 0.31 -9.88 -8.03
C SER A 308 0.66 -11.02 -7.07
N SER A 309 1.94 -11.19 -6.74
CA SER A 309 2.40 -12.16 -5.75
C SER A 309 2.20 -11.70 -4.30
N HIS A 310 1.90 -10.41 -4.08
CA HIS A 310 1.62 -9.88 -2.76
C HIS A 310 0.32 -10.50 -2.20
N MET A 311 0.44 -11.30 -1.14
CA MET A 311 -0.73 -11.73 -0.39
C MET A 311 -1.20 -10.57 0.48
N HIS A 312 -2.37 -10.02 0.14
CA HIS A 312 -2.93 -8.92 0.91
C HIS A 312 -3.40 -9.39 2.30
N PRO A 313 -3.15 -8.57 3.35
CA PRO A 313 -3.54 -8.87 4.73
C PRO A 313 -5.05 -9.03 4.95
N LEU A 314 -5.91 -8.50 4.07
CA LEU A 314 -7.36 -8.67 4.16
C LEU A 314 -7.80 -10.14 4.26
N TYR A 315 -7.07 -11.06 3.65
CA TYR A 315 -7.31 -12.49 3.81
C TYR A 315 -7.14 -12.95 5.26
N ARG A 316 -6.25 -12.30 6.03
CA ARG A 316 -6.05 -12.57 7.45
C ARG A 316 -7.03 -11.80 8.33
N PHE A 317 -7.33 -10.53 8.00
CA PHE A 317 -8.28 -9.73 8.77
C PHE A 317 -9.70 -10.31 8.73
N GLY A 318 -10.13 -10.90 7.62
CA GLY A 318 -11.42 -11.59 7.56
C GLY A 318 -11.50 -12.78 8.51
N GLN A 319 -10.45 -13.60 8.61
CA GLN A 319 -10.40 -14.74 9.54
C GLN A 319 -10.35 -14.28 11.00
N ASP A 320 -9.62 -13.22 11.28
CA ASP A 320 -9.48 -12.69 12.63
C ASP A 320 -10.72 -11.92 13.11
N PHE A 321 -11.55 -11.40 12.20
CA PHE A 321 -12.83 -10.76 12.54
C PHE A 321 -13.83 -11.76 13.11
N TYR A 322 -13.83 -12.99 12.60
CA TYR A 322 -14.67 -14.07 13.14
C TYR A 322 -14.35 -14.44 14.58
N MET A 323 -13.13 -14.19 15.04
CA MET A 323 -12.71 -14.53 16.41
C MET A 323 -13.13 -13.49 17.44
N ILE A 324 -13.44 -12.25 17.03
CA ILE A 324 -13.79 -11.15 17.96
C ILE A 324 -15.29 -11.12 18.26
N ASP A 325 -16.14 -11.41 17.27
CA ASP A 325 -17.62 -11.41 17.43
C ASP A 325 -18.16 -12.58 18.27
N LEU A 326 -17.36 -13.59 18.55
CA LEU A 326 -17.76 -14.75 19.36
C LEU A 326 -17.47 -14.58 20.86
N GLN A 327 -16.88 -13.45 21.29
CA GLN A 327 -16.53 -13.20 22.69
C GLN A 327 -17.25 -11.98 23.32
N ASN A 328 -18.12 -11.30 22.59
CA ASN A 328 -19.03 -10.27 23.06
C ASN A 328 -20.48 -10.69 22.74
#